data_0a496d8e78b1c3f95da5bf41a7e4bb3d
#
_entry.id   0a496d8e78b1c3f95da5bf41a7e4bb3d
#
_cell.length_a   1.000
_cell.length_b   1.000
_cell.length_c   1.000
_cell.angle_alpha   90.00
_cell.angle_beta   90.00
_cell.angle_gamma   90.00
#
_symmetry.space_group_name_H-M   'P 1'
#
loop_
_entity.id
_entity.type
_entity.pdbx_description
1 polymer ?
#
loop_
_entity_poly.entity_id
_entity_poly.type
_entity_poly.pdbx_seq_one_letter_code
_entity_poly.pdbx_strand_id
1 'polypeptide(L)'
;MVDIGKLNRRITFLCLNTSEDEMGQDKSEWKKYRTVWATVKPYKASEYNFMSKLKPEVTHRMYIRFRKDITADMRIQYQGHVYSIAGPPLDMDNQHRMLEIQCEEVFENVKYQF
;
A
#
# COMPACT_ATOMS: atom_id res chain seq x y z
N MET A 1 -0.04 -8.67 -18.03
CA MET A 1 0.62 -9.60 -17.10
C MET A 1 1.82 -8.93 -16.45
N VAL A 2 1.99 -9.08 -15.15
CA VAL A 2 3.13 -8.51 -14.43
C VAL A 2 4.30 -9.47 -14.49
N ASP A 3 5.44 -8.96 -14.94
CA ASP A 3 6.67 -9.73 -15.00
C ASP A 3 7.42 -9.59 -13.67
N ILE A 4 7.66 -10.71 -13.00
CA ILE A 4 8.37 -10.73 -11.71
C ILE A 4 9.77 -10.11 -11.86
N GLY A 5 10.42 -10.26 -13.01
CA GLY A 5 11.71 -9.65 -13.29
C GLY A 5 11.70 -8.13 -13.32
N LYS A 6 10.53 -7.51 -13.37
CA LYS A 6 10.38 -6.05 -13.39
C LYS A 6 10.01 -5.45 -12.03
N LEU A 7 10.15 -6.19 -10.94
CA LEU A 7 9.99 -5.64 -9.59
C LEU A 7 11.22 -4.82 -9.25
N ASN A 8 11.22 -3.56 -9.68
CA ASN A 8 12.41 -2.70 -9.63
C ASN A 8 12.22 -1.45 -8.77
N ARG A 9 11.11 -1.33 -8.07
CA ARG A 9 10.85 -0.22 -7.15
C ARG A 9 10.83 -0.74 -5.71
N ARG A 10 11.31 0.08 -4.79
CA ARG A 10 11.30 -0.26 -3.36
C ARG A 10 10.13 0.47 -2.70
N ILE A 11 9.25 -0.29 -2.07
CA ILE A 11 8.16 0.25 -1.27
C ILE A 11 8.30 -0.23 0.16
N THR A 12 7.85 0.59 1.12
CA THR A 12 7.91 0.26 2.54
C THR A 12 6.50 0.18 3.09
N PHE A 13 6.14 -0.96 3.66
CA PHE A 13 4.87 -1.12 4.34
C PHE A 13 4.96 -0.53 5.74
N LEU A 14 3.90 0.16 6.15
CA LEU A 14 3.78 0.82 7.44
C LEU A 14 2.64 0.19 8.20
N CYS A 15 2.87 -0.06 9.49
CA CYS A 15 1.85 -0.56 10.41
C CYS A 15 1.52 0.50 11.44
N LEU A 16 0.25 0.59 11.80
CA LEU A 16 -0.17 1.46 12.89
C LEU A 16 0.07 0.74 14.22
N ASN A 17 0.88 1.36 15.05
CA ASN A 17 1.20 0.84 16.38
C ASN A 17 0.53 1.73 17.42
N THR A 18 -0.35 1.15 18.24
CA THR A 18 -1.05 1.85 19.30
C THR A 18 -0.42 1.47 20.64
N SER A 19 -0.05 2.48 21.43
CA SER A 19 0.52 2.29 22.77
C SER A 19 -0.04 3.34 23.70
N GLU A 20 0.08 3.09 25.01
CA GLU A 20 -0.27 4.09 26.01
C GLU A 20 0.96 4.95 26.30
N ASP A 21 0.74 6.27 26.47
CA ASP A 21 1.80 7.15 26.93
C ASP A 21 1.90 7.10 28.47
N GLU A 22 2.81 7.90 29.04
CA GLU A 22 3.05 7.93 30.49
C GLU A 22 1.83 8.38 31.29
N MET A 23 0.89 9.07 30.65
CA MET A 23 -0.33 9.56 31.30
C MET A 23 -1.53 8.63 31.03
N GLY A 24 -1.32 7.46 30.46
CA GLY A 24 -2.37 6.51 30.19
C GLY A 24 -3.21 6.83 28.96
N GLN A 25 -2.78 7.78 28.13
CA GLN A 25 -3.48 8.13 26.91
C GLN A 25 -3.01 7.25 25.75
N ASP A 26 -3.94 6.86 24.89
CA ASP A 26 -3.60 6.08 23.71
C ASP A 26 -2.78 6.92 22.73
N LYS A 27 -1.68 6.35 22.27
CA LYS A 27 -0.80 6.97 21.30
C LYS A 27 -0.65 6.05 20.11
N SER A 28 -0.98 6.55 18.93
CA SER A 28 -0.87 5.77 17.68
C SER A 28 0.21 6.35 16.81
N GLU A 29 1.09 5.48 16.33
CA GLU A 29 2.19 5.86 15.44
C GLU A 29 2.29 4.89 14.29
N TRP A 30 2.59 5.42 13.10
CA TRP A 30 2.92 4.60 11.94
C TRP A 30 4.41 4.24 12.02
N LYS A 31 4.70 2.96 11.93
CA LYS A 31 6.08 2.45 11.96
C LYS A 31 6.35 1.61 10.75
N LYS A 32 7.60 1.63 10.28
CA LYS A 32 8.03 0.76 9.19
C LYS A 32 7.87 -0.70 9.61
N TYR A 33 7.21 -1.46 8.77
CA TYR A 33 7.04 -2.89 8.97
C TYR A 33 8.04 -3.66 8.12
N ARG A 34 8.04 -3.44 6.79
CA ARG A 34 8.91 -4.15 5.87
C ARG A 34 9.05 -3.39 4.56
N THR A 35 10.24 -3.48 3.97
CA THR A 35 10.52 -2.93 2.64
C THR A 35 10.66 -4.08 1.65
N VAL A 36 9.98 -3.99 0.52
CA VAL A 36 9.98 -5.03 -0.50
C VAL A 36 10.14 -4.42 -1.89
N TRP A 37 10.54 -5.24 -2.84
CA TRP A 37 10.57 -4.86 -4.25
C TRP A 37 9.17 -4.94 -4.84
N ALA A 38 8.83 -3.98 -5.70
CA ALA A 38 7.51 -3.87 -6.27
C ALA A 38 7.55 -3.30 -7.69
N THR A 39 6.46 -3.47 -8.41
CA THR A 39 6.14 -2.68 -9.60
C THR A 39 5.05 -1.70 -9.21
N VAL A 40 5.24 -0.41 -9.47
CA VAL A 40 4.29 0.64 -9.13
C VAL A 40 3.73 1.23 -10.42
N LYS A 41 2.42 1.22 -10.57
CA LYS A 41 1.74 1.74 -11.76
C LYS A 41 0.61 2.67 -11.36
N PRO A 42 0.64 3.94 -11.80
CA PRO A 42 -0.55 4.78 -11.70
C PRO A 42 -1.60 4.29 -12.70
N TYR A 43 -2.87 4.48 -12.39
CA TYR A 43 -3.92 4.23 -13.37
C TYR A 43 -3.83 5.28 -14.48
N LYS A 44 -3.92 4.84 -15.73
CA LYS A 44 -4.01 5.74 -16.87
C LYS A 44 -5.37 6.44 -16.85
N ALA A 45 -5.48 7.56 -17.57
CA ALA A 45 -6.72 8.34 -17.58
C ALA A 45 -7.94 7.49 -17.97
N SER A 46 -7.80 6.63 -19.00
CA SER A 46 -8.89 5.76 -19.42
C SER A 46 -9.26 4.71 -18.38
N GLU A 47 -8.25 4.12 -17.74
CA GLU A 47 -8.46 3.15 -16.66
C GLU A 47 -9.06 3.83 -15.42
N TYR A 48 -8.56 5.02 -15.10
CA TYR A 48 -9.02 5.78 -13.95
C TYR A 48 -10.49 6.14 -14.08
N ASN A 49 -10.93 6.57 -15.28
CA ASN A 49 -12.33 6.90 -15.51
C ASN A 49 -13.25 5.70 -15.28
N PHE A 50 -12.81 4.51 -15.66
CA PHE A 50 -13.57 3.29 -15.40
C PHE A 50 -13.56 2.94 -13.92
N MET A 51 -12.39 2.95 -13.29
CA MET A 51 -12.23 2.56 -11.89
C MET A 51 -12.86 3.56 -10.94
N SER A 52 -12.89 4.85 -11.30
CA SER A 52 -13.47 5.88 -10.43
C SER A 52 -14.97 5.73 -10.28
N LYS A 53 -15.65 5.02 -11.19
CA LYS A 53 -17.07 4.70 -11.04
C LYS A 53 -17.29 3.61 -9.98
N LEU A 54 -16.28 2.74 -9.76
CA LEU A 54 -16.35 1.64 -8.80
C LEU A 54 -15.66 2.01 -7.48
N LYS A 55 -14.48 2.61 -7.56
CA LYS A 55 -13.67 3.02 -6.42
C LYS A 55 -12.98 4.34 -6.76
N PRO A 56 -13.66 5.48 -6.55
CA PRO A 56 -13.13 6.76 -7.02
C PRO A 56 -11.81 7.18 -6.36
N GLU A 57 -11.47 6.65 -5.19
CA GLU A 57 -10.23 7.01 -4.48
C GLU A 57 -8.99 6.26 -4.97
N VAL A 58 -9.12 5.19 -5.73
CA VAL A 58 -7.96 4.40 -6.16
C VAL A 58 -7.18 5.14 -7.24
N THR A 59 -5.91 5.43 -6.98
CA THR A 59 -5.05 6.17 -7.90
C THR A 59 -3.88 5.34 -8.43
N HIS A 60 -3.46 4.31 -7.71
CA HIS A 60 -2.29 3.50 -8.05
C HIS A 60 -2.56 2.04 -7.79
N ARG A 61 -1.83 1.19 -8.49
CA ARG A 61 -1.77 -0.24 -8.18
C ARG A 61 -0.31 -0.63 -8.07
N MET A 62 -0.03 -1.48 -7.11
CA MET A 62 1.31 -1.97 -6.84
C MET A 62 1.30 -3.49 -6.88
N TYR A 63 2.37 -4.07 -7.40
CA TYR A 63 2.52 -5.51 -7.53
C TYR A 63 3.75 -5.94 -6.78
N ILE A 64 3.60 -6.94 -5.90
CA ILE A 64 4.70 -7.50 -5.13
C ILE A 64 4.65 -9.03 -5.23
N ARG A 65 5.73 -9.69 -4.82
CA ARG A 65 5.70 -11.13 -4.66
C ARG A 65 4.70 -11.50 -3.57
N PHE A 66 4.08 -12.66 -3.71
CA PHE A 66 3.06 -13.11 -2.76
C PHE A 66 3.59 -13.12 -1.33
N ARG A 67 2.80 -12.58 -0.42
CA ARG A 67 3.06 -12.55 1.01
C ARG A 67 1.74 -12.71 1.76
N LYS A 68 1.77 -13.42 2.89
CA LYS A 68 0.58 -13.61 3.72
C LYS A 68 0.41 -12.53 4.79
N ASP A 69 1.44 -11.73 5.03
CA ASP A 69 1.49 -10.79 6.14
C ASP A 69 1.00 -9.38 5.79
N ILE A 70 0.60 -9.13 4.54
CA ILE A 70 0.15 -7.83 4.10
C ILE A 70 -1.37 -7.74 4.23
N THR A 71 -1.85 -6.73 4.95
CA THR A 71 -3.27 -6.53 5.22
C THR A 71 -3.71 -5.13 4.80
N ALA A 72 -5.02 -4.94 4.63
CA ALA A 72 -5.57 -3.68 4.12
C ALA A 72 -5.48 -2.51 5.10
N ASP A 73 -5.18 -2.78 6.37
CA ASP A 73 -5.00 -1.73 7.37
C ASP A 73 -3.59 -1.13 7.39
N MET A 74 -2.69 -1.67 6.58
CA MET A 74 -1.36 -1.11 6.41
C MET A 74 -1.37 0.08 5.46
N ARG A 75 -0.29 0.86 5.48
CA ARG A 75 -0.01 1.90 4.50
C ARG A 75 1.30 1.60 3.80
N ILE A 76 1.53 2.30 2.69
CA ILE A 76 2.73 2.13 1.88
C ILE A 76 3.41 3.47 1.71
N GLN A 77 4.72 3.51 1.95
CA GLN A 77 5.55 4.68 1.63
C GLN A 77 6.34 4.38 0.37
N TYR A 78 6.29 5.30 -0.59
CA TYR A 78 7.02 5.19 -1.85
C TYR A 78 7.39 6.58 -2.34
N GLN A 79 8.68 6.84 -2.52
CA GLN A 79 9.24 8.10 -3.05
C GLN A 79 8.69 9.35 -2.34
N GLY A 80 8.62 9.30 -1.00
CA GLY A 80 8.16 10.45 -0.21
C GLY A 80 6.65 10.60 -0.15
N HIS A 81 5.89 9.73 -0.81
CA HIS A 81 4.44 9.73 -0.77
C HIS A 81 3.94 8.56 0.08
N VAL A 82 2.77 8.72 0.68
CA VAL A 82 2.15 7.68 1.48
C VAL A 82 0.83 7.29 0.83
N TYR A 83 0.58 5.99 0.77
CA TYR A 83 -0.62 5.43 0.16
C TYR A 83 -1.36 4.55 1.16
N SER A 84 -2.68 4.67 1.21
CA SER A 84 -3.50 3.69 1.93
C SER A 84 -3.89 2.57 0.99
N ILE A 85 -4.14 1.39 1.56
CA ILE A 85 -4.55 0.22 0.77
C ILE A 85 -6.07 0.22 0.68
N ALA A 86 -6.61 0.18 -0.54
CA ALA A 86 -8.03 0.39 -0.80
C ALA A 86 -8.88 -0.88 -0.67
N GLY A 87 -8.27 -1.98 -0.30
CA GLY A 87 -8.99 -3.25 -0.11
C GLY A 87 -8.00 -4.37 0.12
N PRO A 88 -8.46 -5.60 0.36
CA PRO A 88 -7.53 -6.70 0.59
C PRO A 88 -6.65 -6.92 -0.65
N PRO A 89 -5.35 -7.22 -0.45
CA PRO A 89 -4.48 -7.56 -1.58
C PRO A 89 -5.04 -8.76 -2.35
N LEU A 90 -4.93 -8.69 -3.67
CA LEU A 90 -5.49 -9.71 -4.56
C LEU A 90 -4.37 -10.67 -4.97
N ASP A 91 -4.60 -11.97 -4.76
CA ASP A 91 -3.71 -13.02 -5.23
C ASP A 91 -3.95 -13.21 -6.72
N MET A 92 -3.02 -12.73 -7.54
CA MET A 92 -3.17 -12.82 -8.99
C MET A 92 -3.19 -14.27 -9.43
N ASP A 93 -4.17 -14.62 -10.24
CA ASP A 93 -4.35 -15.97 -10.80
C ASP A 93 -4.51 -17.07 -9.73
N ASN A 94 -4.74 -16.72 -8.47
CA ASN A 94 -4.86 -17.67 -7.35
C ASN A 94 -3.69 -18.66 -7.24
N GLN A 95 -2.49 -18.24 -7.65
CA GLN A 95 -1.33 -19.12 -7.68
C GLN A 95 -0.28 -18.79 -6.62
N HIS A 96 -0.56 -17.86 -5.72
CA HIS A 96 0.36 -17.45 -4.66
C HIS A 96 1.72 -16.99 -5.19
N ARG A 97 1.74 -16.31 -6.33
CA ARG A 97 2.97 -15.82 -6.95
C ARG A 97 3.11 -14.31 -6.82
N MET A 98 2.04 -13.59 -7.07
CA MET A 98 2.04 -12.12 -7.06
C MET A 98 0.79 -11.61 -6.36
N LEU A 99 0.93 -10.49 -5.67
CA LEU A 99 -0.21 -9.74 -5.12
C LEU A 99 -0.37 -8.44 -5.88
N GLU A 100 -1.62 -8.09 -6.18
CA GLU A 100 -1.99 -6.77 -6.65
C GLU A 100 -2.58 -5.99 -5.49
N ILE A 101 -2.04 -4.80 -5.23
CA ILE A 101 -2.49 -3.93 -4.15
C ILE A 101 -3.01 -2.65 -4.78
N GLN A 102 -4.30 -2.37 -4.59
CA GLN A 102 -4.91 -1.12 -5.04
C GLN A 102 -4.73 -0.07 -3.97
N CYS A 103 -4.22 1.08 -4.35
CA CYS A 103 -3.79 2.12 -3.42
C CYS A 103 -4.38 3.47 -3.76
N GLU A 104 -4.52 4.29 -2.73
CA GLU A 104 -4.94 5.68 -2.84
C GLU A 104 -3.89 6.53 -2.12
N GLU A 105 -3.46 7.64 -2.76
CA GLU A 105 -2.48 8.52 -2.13
C GLU A 105 -3.11 9.28 -0.97
N VAL A 106 -2.41 9.34 0.15
CA VAL A 106 -2.86 10.01 1.38
C VAL A 106 -2.24 11.38 1.45
N PHE A 107 -3.09 12.42 1.52
CA PHE A 107 -2.65 13.81 1.63
C PHE A 107 -2.89 14.38 3.01
N GLU A 108 -2.92 13.52 4.03
CA GLU A 108 -3.13 13.95 5.41
C GLU A 108 -1.88 14.64 5.95
N ASN A 109 -2.10 15.66 6.80
CA ASN A 109 -1.02 16.37 7.45
C ASN A 109 -0.57 15.61 8.72
N VAL A 110 -0.18 14.35 8.54
CA VAL A 110 0.23 13.45 9.61
C VAL A 110 1.74 13.31 9.58
N LYS A 111 2.36 13.36 10.76
CA LYS A 111 3.80 13.09 10.86
C LYS A 111 4.03 11.58 10.93
N TYR A 112 4.80 11.08 9.98
CA TYR A 112 5.27 9.71 9.98
C TYR A 112 6.68 9.67 10.53
N GLN A 113 6.90 8.83 11.53
CA GLN A 113 8.22 8.69 12.14
C GLN A 113 8.92 7.46 11.56
N PHE A 114 9.83 7.71 10.66
CA PHE A 114 10.70 6.68 10.10
C PHE A 114 11.99 7.25 9.55
#